data_9bb32b8ca7fbafd139fb3fbef1bd2e6d
#
_entry.id   9bb32b8ca7fbafd139fb3fbef1bd2e6d
#
_cell.length_a   1.000
_cell.length_b   1.000
_cell.length_c   1.000
_cell.angle_alpha   90.00
_cell.angle_beta   90.00
_cell.angle_gamma   90.00
#
_symmetry.space_group_name_H-M   'P 1'
#
loop_
_entity.id
_entity.type
_entity.pdbx_description
1 polymer ?
#
loop_
_entity_poly.entity_id
_entity_poly.type
_entity_poly.pdbx_seq_one_letter_code
_entity_poly.pdbx_strand_id
1 'polypeptide(L)'
;MTYTINSNSNITIQSSSPTYITLNADTILDSSLVTYTPISTSSKVIYDYTFHAHSAAALSDIGFVKLQEYNGSVWVDVSNCTKSFGTTNQLAHIVNIKFSIDSWSGSKQLRLYCEAYSSNHDFILYGNKYWQGNSSYYNQCKCILKVSEI
;
A
#
# COMPACT_ATOMS: atom_id res chain seq x y z
N MET A 1 1.96 10.55 10.16
CA MET A 1 3.03 11.58 10.18
C MET A 1 3.72 11.55 8.83
N THR A 2 3.55 12.60 8.04
CA THR A 2 4.11 12.71 6.67
C THR A 2 5.44 13.44 6.79
N TYR A 3 6.51 12.83 6.31
CA TYR A 3 7.81 13.46 6.23
C TYR A 3 8.07 13.86 4.78
N THR A 4 8.00 15.14 4.50
CA THR A 4 8.49 15.67 3.23
C THR A 4 9.98 15.95 3.40
N ILE A 5 10.81 15.18 2.73
CA ILE A 5 12.25 15.41 2.71
C ILE A 5 12.54 16.47 1.67
N ASN A 6 13.29 17.48 2.09
CA ASN A 6 13.62 18.70 1.38
C ASN A 6 13.91 18.58 -0.12
N SER A 7 13.73 19.70 -0.78
CA SER A 7 13.77 20.04 -2.20
C SER A 7 14.98 19.54 -3.04
N ASN A 8 15.89 18.78 -2.47
CA ASN A 8 17.03 18.16 -3.16
C ASN A 8 17.05 16.64 -3.07
N SER A 9 16.04 15.99 -2.49
CA SER A 9 15.97 14.54 -2.44
C SER A 9 14.80 14.05 -3.27
N ASN A 10 15.07 13.20 -4.23
CA ASN A 10 14.08 12.50 -5.07
C ASN A 10 13.32 11.42 -4.30
N ILE A 11 13.18 11.57 -2.98
CA ILE A 11 12.64 10.52 -2.12
C ILE A 11 11.66 11.13 -1.12
N THR A 12 10.44 10.64 -1.13
CA THR A 12 9.47 10.85 -0.06
C THR A 12 9.29 9.54 0.69
N ILE A 13 9.44 9.57 2.00
CA ILE A 13 9.25 8.42 2.88
C ILE A 13 8.16 8.75 3.89
N GLN A 14 7.16 7.89 3.98
CA GLN A 14 6.13 7.94 5.01
C GLN A 14 6.18 6.65 5.81
N SER A 15 6.13 6.77 7.12
CA SER A 15 5.96 5.63 8.01
C SER A 15 4.76 5.89 8.90
N SER A 16 3.86 4.94 8.94
CA SER A 16 2.66 5.02 9.77
C SER A 16 2.41 3.70 10.48
N SER A 17 1.67 3.77 11.57
CA SER A 17 1.21 2.60 12.32
C SER A 17 -0.32 2.66 12.36
N PRO A 18 -0.98 2.34 11.26
CA PRO A 18 -2.43 2.37 11.19
C PRO A 18 -3.03 1.29 12.09
N THR A 19 -4.26 1.51 12.52
CA THR A 19 -5.06 0.46 13.10
C THR A 19 -5.24 -0.66 12.07
N TYR A 20 -5.22 -1.90 12.51
CA TYR A 20 -5.49 -3.00 11.59
C TYR A 20 -6.90 -2.88 10.99
N ILE A 21 -7.04 -3.29 9.75
CA ILE A 21 -8.31 -3.34 9.04
C ILE A 21 -8.55 -4.75 8.52
N THR A 22 -9.80 -5.19 8.56
CA THR A 22 -10.22 -6.41 7.89
C THR A 22 -10.64 -6.04 6.48
N LEU A 23 -9.94 -6.56 5.49
CA LEU A 23 -10.26 -6.40 4.09
C LEU A 23 -11.14 -7.57 3.66
N ASN A 24 -12.42 -7.34 3.57
CA ASN A 24 -13.43 -8.28 3.04
C ASN A 24 -14.20 -7.69 1.85
N ALA A 25 -13.83 -6.47 1.48
CA ALA A 25 -14.37 -5.72 0.36
C ALA A 25 -13.29 -4.75 -0.14
N ASP A 26 -13.64 -3.99 -1.14
CA ASP A 26 -12.78 -2.96 -1.69
C ASP A 26 -12.47 -1.87 -0.66
N THR A 27 -11.22 -1.49 -0.56
CA THR A 27 -10.83 -0.43 0.36
C THR A 27 -9.65 0.39 -0.15
N ILE A 28 -9.56 1.60 0.35
CA ILE A 28 -8.43 2.49 0.14
C ILE A 28 -7.46 2.33 1.29
N LEU A 29 -6.19 2.17 0.98
CA LEU A 29 -5.13 2.14 1.98
C LEU A 29 -4.72 3.59 2.30
N ASP A 30 -5.37 4.22 3.28
CA ASP A 30 -5.13 5.63 3.63
C ASP A 30 -3.66 5.96 3.89
N SER A 31 -2.94 5.02 4.50
CA SER A 31 -1.49 5.15 4.75
C SER A 31 -0.62 5.09 3.48
N SER A 32 -1.23 4.79 2.33
CA SER A 32 -0.58 4.77 1.02
C SER A 32 -0.69 6.10 0.25
N LEU A 33 -1.48 7.04 0.75
CA LEU A 33 -1.68 8.34 0.12
C LEU A 33 -0.42 9.19 0.19
N VAL A 34 0.00 9.73 -0.95
CA VAL A 34 1.12 10.66 -1.08
C VAL A 34 0.83 11.72 -2.13
N THR A 35 1.32 12.92 -1.88
CA THR A 35 1.42 13.96 -2.90
C THR A 35 2.88 14.05 -3.33
N TYR A 36 3.14 13.89 -4.62
CA TYR A 36 4.49 13.87 -5.16
C TYR A 36 4.62 14.75 -6.40
N THR A 37 5.74 15.44 -6.49
CA THR A 37 6.13 16.28 -7.65
C THR A 37 7.48 15.79 -8.14
N PRO A 38 7.57 15.18 -9.32
CA PRO A 38 8.84 14.80 -9.90
C PRO A 38 9.73 16.02 -10.20
N ILE A 39 11.01 15.86 -10.05
CA ILE A 39 12.02 16.89 -10.41
C ILE A 39 12.25 16.89 -11.92
N SER A 40 12.18 15.72 -12.53
CA SER A 40 12.41 15.53 -13.96
C SER A 40 11.25 14.80 -14.62
N THR A 41 10.80 15.31 -15.76
CA THR A 41 9.77 14.63 -16.57
C THR A 41 10.31 13.51 -17.46
N SER A 42 11.64 13.33 -17.48
CA SER A 42 12.31 12.28 -18.28
C SER A 42 12.71 11.04 -17.47
N SER A 43 12.52 11.06 -16.16
CA SER A 43 12.80 9.95 -15.27
C SER A 43 11.61 9.00 -15.09
N LYS A 44 11.81 7.97 -14.31
CA LYS A 44 10.72 7.13 -13.80
C LYS A 44 10.49 7.44 -12.32
N VAL A 45 9.23 7.38 -11.92
CA VAL A 45 8.85 7.47 -10.52
C VAL A 45 8.59 6.06 -9.99
N ILE A 46 9.26 5.72 -8.90
CA ILE A 46 9.07 4.45 -8.19
C ILE A 46 8.18 4.71 -6.99
N TYR A 47 7.02 4.08 -7.00
CA TYR A 47 6.13 4.00 -5.85
C TYR A 47 6.33 2.64 -5.19
N ASP A 48 6.80 2.64 -3.94
CA ASP A 48 7.17 1.46 -3.18
C ASP A 48 6.47 1.48 -1.83
N TYR A 49 5.58 0.51 -1.60
CA TYR A 49 4.80 0.43 -0.39
C TYR A 49 4.94 -0.94 0.26
N THR A 50 5.32 -0.95 1.53
CA THR A 50 5.50 -2.16 2.33
C THR A 50 4.54 -2.16 3.51
N PHE A 51 3.82 -3.26 3.67
CA PHE A 51 2.88 -3.46 4.78
C PHE A 51 2.83 -4.93 5.20
N HIS A 52 2.16 -5.20 6.31
CA HIS A 52 1.90 -6.57 6.75
C HIS A 52 0.47 -6.96 6.45
N ALA A 53 0.30 -8.20 6.02
CA ALA A 53 -1.00 -8.81 5.80
C ALA A 53 -1.01 -10.25 6.28
N HIS A 54 -2.13 -10.74 6.75
CA HIS A 54 -2.36 -12.16 7.01
C HIS A 54 -3.81 -12.52 6.71
N SER A 55 -4.09 -13.81 6.50
CA SER A 55 -5.45 -14.29 6.35
C SER A 55 -6.19 -14.24 7.68
N ALA A 56 -7.44 -13.84 7.67
CA ALA A 56 -8.32 -13.87 8.83
C ALA A 56 -8.73 -15.30 9.18
N ALA A 57 -8.77 -16.18 8.19
CA ALA A 57 -9.08 -17.61 8.32
C ALA A 57 -7.81 -18.48 8.20
N ALA A 58 -7.91 -19.76 8.50
CA ALA A 58 -6.82 -20.72 8.33
C ALA A 58 -6.54 -21.12 6.87
N LEU A 59 -7.08 -20.36 5.92
CA LEU A 59 -6.98 -20.63 4.49
C LEU A 59 -6.04 -19.63 3.80
N SER A 60 -5.65 -19.98 2.58
CA SER A 60 -4.91 -19.06 1.72
C SER A 60 -5.85 -18.05 1.10
N ASP A 61 -5.49 -16.79 1.17
CA ASP A 61 -6.26 -15.68 0.61
C ASP A 61 -5.46 -14.94 -0.47
N ILE A 62 -6.18 -14.34 -1.42
CA ILE A 62 -5.61 -13.55 -2.51
C ILE A 62 -6.26 -12.17 -2.50
N GLY A 63 -5.42 -11.16 -2.55
CA GLY A 63 -5.83 -9.78 -2.72
C GLY A 63 -5.15 -9.11 -3.91
N PHE A 64 -5.69 -7.99 -4.33
CA PHE A 64 -5.15 -7.16 -5.40
C PHE A 64 -4.93 -5.75 -4.87
N VAL A 65 -3.89 -5.12 -5.35
CA VAL A 65 -3.67 -3.69 -5.17
C VAL A 65 -3.54 -3.03 -6.53
N LYS A 66 -4.14 -1.86 -6.66
CA LYS A 66 -4.05 -1.00 -7.83
C LYS A 66 -3.49 0.35 -7.39
N LEU A 67 -2.55 0.88 -8.15
CA LEU A 67 -2.13 2.26 -7.96
C LEU A 67 -3.16 3.17 -8.62
N GLN A 68 -3.61 4.17 -7.90
CA GLN A 68 -4.52 5.20 -8.39
C GLN A 68 -3.86 6.56 -8.34
N GLU A 69 -4.17 7.41 -9.31
CA GLU A 69 -3.84 8.83 -9.31
C GLU A 69 -5.11 9.68 -9.28
N TYR A 70 -5.01 10.85 -8.64
CA TYR A 70 -6.08 11.85 -8.65
C TYR A 70 -5.90 12.80 -9.82
N ASN A 71 -6.87 12.84 -10.72
CA ASN A 71 -6.82 13.66 -11.94
C ASN A 71 -7.39 15.08 -11.76
N GLY A 72 -7.64 15.49 -10.52
CA GLY A 72 -8.26 16.78 -10.19
C GLY A 72 -9.77 16.71 -9.93
N SER A 73 -10.41 15.59 -10.25
CA SER A 73 -11.85 15.39 -10.04
C SER A 73 -12.16 14.02 -9.42
N VAL A 74 -11.54 12.97 -9.94
CA VAL A 74 -11.76 11.59 -9.49
C VAL A 74 -10.43 10.85 -9.42
N TRP A 75 -10.43 9.74 -8.68
CA TRP A 75 -9.34 8.79 -8.66
C TRP A 75 -9.46 7.85 -9.85
N VAL A 76 -8.37 7.66 -10.58
CA VAL A 76 -8.29 6.77 -11.74
C VAL A 76 -7.16 5.76 -11.57
N ASP A 77 -7.37 4.56 -12.08
CA ASP A 77 -6.34 3.52 -12.04
C ASP A 77 -5.19 3.87 -12.99
N VAL A 78 -3.96 3.77 -12.49
CA VAL A 78 -2.76 3.92 -13.30
C VAL A 78 -2.57 2.64 -14.12
N SER A 79 -2.43 2.79 -15.43
CA SER A 79 -2.27 1.67 -16.36
C SER A 79 -1.09 0.77 -15.97
N ASN A 80 -1.29 -0.54 -16.05
CA ASN A 80 -0.29 -1.57 -15.74
C ASN A 80 0.25 -1.55 -14.30
N CYS A 81 -0.45 -0.86 -13.39
CA CYS A 81 -0.08 -0.79 -11.97
C CYS A 81 -1.07 -1.55 -11.09
N THR A 82 -1.26 -2.83 -11.41
CA THR A 82 -2.02 -3.79 -10.60
C THR A 82 -1.11 -4.93 -10.18
N LYS A 83 -1.21 -5.36 -8.94
CA LYS A 83 -0.44 -6.49 -8.41
C LYS A 83 -1.29 -7.31 -7.46
N SER A 84 -1.25 -8.63 -7.61
CA SER A 84 -1.84 -9.54 -6.63
C SER A 84 -0.83 -9.85 -5.51
N PHE A 85 -1.35 -10.12 -4.35
CA PHE A 85 -0.61 -10.69 -3.23
C PHE A 85 -1.43 -11.80 -2.60
N GLY A 86 -0.76 -12.72 -1.93
CA GLY A 86 -1.41 -13.81 -1.24
C GLY A 86 -0.86 -14.00 0.16
N THR A 87 -1.66 -14.57 1.01
CA THR A 87 -1.25 -15.02 2.34
C THR A 87 -1.60 -16.48 2.51
N THR A 88 -0.75 -17.21 3.22
CA THR A 88 -1.00 -18.60 3.58
C THR A 88 -1.09 -18.72 5.09
N ASN A 89 -2.13 -19.36 5.56
CA ASN A 89 -2.38 -19.53 6.98
C ASN A 89 -2.54 -18.20 7.74
N GLN A 90 -2.62 -18.27 9.05
CA GLN A 90 -2.79 -17.11 9.93
C GLN A 90 -1.46 -16.39 10.26
N LEU A 91 -0.40 -16.64 9.49
CA LEU A 91 0.88 -15.97 9.69
C LEU A 91 0.92 -14.63 8.97
N ALA A 92 1.46 -13.64 9.63
CA ALA A 92 1.68 -12.34 9.01
C ALA A 92 2.80 -12.42 7.97
N HIS A 93 2.53 -11.87 6.80
CA HIS A 93 3.49 -11.75 5.71
C HIS A 93 3.80 -10.28 5.46
N ILE A 94 5.04 -10.02 5.11
CA ILE A 94 5.44 -8.71 4.59
C ILE A 94 5.08 -8.68 3.12
N VAL A 95 4.23 -7.73 2.74
CA VAL A 95 3.85 -7.48 1.36
C VAL A 95 4.59 -6.23 0.89
N ASN A 96 5.33 -6.36 -0.20
CA ASN A 96 5.98 -5.24 -0.86
C ASN A 96 5.36 -5.02 -2.24
N ILE A 97 4.81 -3.85 -2.44
CA ILE A 97 4.19 -3.41 -3.68
C ILE A 97 5.07 -2.34 -4.29
N LYS A 98 5.57 -2.60 -5.48
CA LYS A 98 6.43 -1.66 -6.20
C LYS A 98 5.91 -1.46 -7.60
N PHE A 99 5.69 -0.20 -7.98
CA PHE A 99 5.32 0.22 -9.31
C PHE A 99 6.34 1.22 -9.86
N SER A 100 6.62 1.12 -11.16
CA SER A 100 7.42 2.07 -11.90
C SER A 100 6.51 2.75 -12.91
N ILE A 101 6.36 4.05 -12.81
CA ILE A 101 5.48 4.85 -13.66
C ILE A 101 6.28 5.97 -14.32
N ASP A 102 5.80 6.46 -15.46
CA ASP A 102 6.41 7.62 -16.10
C ASP A 102 6.23 8.85 -15.22
N SER A 103 7.27 9.67 -15.15
CA SER A 103 7.17 10.93 -14.43
C SER A 103 6.26 11.92 -15.16
N TRP A 104 5.84 12.93 -14.45
CA TRP A 104 4.87 13.94 -14.91
C TRP A 104 5.31 15.34 -14.51
N SER A 105 4.66 16.34 -15.08
CA SER A 105 4.84 17.73 -14.67
C SER A 105 3.84 18.11 -13.59
N GLY A 106 4.31 18.85 -12.59
CA GLY A 106 3.49 19.32 -11.47
C GLY A 106 3.26 18.26 -10.40
N SER A 107 2.32 18.52 -9.53
CA SER A 107 2.01 17.70 -8.37
C SER A 107 0.85 16.76 -8.64
N LYS A 108 0.98 15.50 -8.25
CA LYS A 108 -0.10 14.50 -8.27
C LYS A 108 -0.24 13.83 -6.92
N GLN A 109 -1.47 13.42 -6.63
CA GLN A 109 -1.73 12.52 -5.51
C GLN A 109 -1.80 11.08 -6.03
N LEU A 110 -1.16 10.18 -5.30
CA LEU A 110 -1.13 8.74 -5.55
C LEU A 110 -1.63 8.01 -4.31
N ARG A 111 -2.34 6.90 -4.51
CA ARG A 111 -2.77 6.01 -3.43
C ARG A 111 -2.89 4.58 -3.91
N LEU A 112 -2.96 3.63 -3.00
CA LEU A 112 -3.33 2.25 -3.30
C LEU A 112 -4.81 2.01 -2.97
N TYR A 113 -5.48 1.40 -3.92
CA TYR A 113 -6.77 0.76 -3.78
C TYR A 113 -6.55 -0.73 -3.65
N CYS A 114 -7.16 -1.35 -2.66
CA CYS A 114 -6.99 -2.75 -2.36
C CYS A 114 -8.33 -3.48 -2.45
N GLU A 115 -8.29 -4.68 -3.01
CA GLU A 115 -9.47 -5.49 -3.28
C GLU A 115 -9.20 -6.93 -2.86
N ALA A 116 -10.12 -7.54 -2.13
CA ALA A 116 -10.08 -8.97 -1.87
C ALA A 116 -10.62 -9.74 -3.10
N TYR A 117 -10.09 -10.93 -3.34
CA TYR A 117 -10.52 -11.76 -4.47
C TYR A 117 -12.03 -12.06 -4.45
N SER A 118 -12.58 -12.27 -3.28
CA SER A 118 -14.02 -12.42 -3.08
C SER A 118 -14.38 -12.14 -1.62
N SER A 119 -15.67 -11.99 -1.33
CA SER A 119 -16.18 -11.78 0.03
C SER A 119 -15.85 -12.90 1.03
N ASN A 120 -15.33 -14.03 0.57
CA ASN A 120 -14.92 -15.15 1.41
C ASN A 120 -13.41 -15.12 1.73
N HIS A 121 -12.69 -14.13 1.21
CA HIS A 121 -11.27 -13.94 1.40
C HIS A 121 -11.03 -12.70 2.26
N ASP A 122 -10.90 -12.92 3.56
CA ASP A 122 -10.71 -11.84 4.52
C ASP A 122 -9.24 -11.68 4.85
N PHE A 123 -8.68 -10.51 4.57
CA PHE A 123 -7.35 -10.14 5.00
C PHE A 123 -7.40 -9.24 6.22
N ILE A 124 -6.44 -9.39 7.09
CA ILE A 124 -6.13 -8.40 8.11
C ILE A 124 -4.85 -7.69 7.68
N LEU A 125 -4.99 -6.41 7.40
CA LEU A 125 -3.89 -5.54 6.99
C LEU A 125 -3.37 -4.79 8.21
N TYR A 126 -2.07 -4.56 8.26
CA TYR A 126 -1.37 -3.81 9.31
C TYR A 126 -1.37 -4.48 10.69
N GLY A 127 -2.01 -5.62 10.83
CA GLY A 127 -2.04 -6.41 12.04
C GLY A 127 -1.07 -7.57 11.99
N ASN A 128 -0.64 -8.01 13.16
CA ASN A 128 0.12 -9.22 13.33
C ASN A 128 -0.59 -10.09 14.37
N LYS A 129 -0.89 -11.33 14.02
CA LYS A 129 -1.49 -12.28 14.96
C LYS A 129 -0.39 -12.90 15.83
N TYR A 130 -0.51 -12.73 17.12
CA TYR A 130 0.45 -13.28 18.08
C TYR A 130 0.20 -14.75 18.36
N TRP A 131 1.27 -15.55 18.39
CA TRP A 131 1.21 -17.00 18.49
C TRP A 131 1.24 -17.51 19.95
N GLN A 132 0.44 -17.08 20.83
CA GLN A 132 0.31 -17.66 22.19
C GLN A 132 -1.10 -18.15 22.50
N GLY A 133 -1.81 -18.67 21.49
CA GLY A 133 -3.17 -19.18 21.71
C GLY A 133 -4.19 -18.06 21.98
N ASN A 134 -3.81 -16.81 21.83
CA ASN A 134 -4.65 -15.66 22.02
C ASN A 134 -5.07 -15.09 20.65
N SER A 135 -6.35 -14.85 20.49
CA SER A 135 -6.92 -14.28 19.24
C SER A 135 -6.67 -12.78 19.08
N SER A 136 -5.82 -12.21 19.91
CA SER A 136 -5.52 -10.77 19.88
C SER A 136 -4.63 -10.44 18.69
N TYR A 137 -5.02 -9.39 17.95
CA TYR A 137 -4.23 -8.81 16.88
C TYR A 137 -3.44 -7.62 17.41
N TYR A 138 -2.17 -7.51 17.04
CA TYR A 138 -1.34 -6.40 17.44
C TYR A 138 -1.31 -5.32 16.36
N ASN A 139 -1.72 -4.13 16.70
CA ASN A 139 -1.69 -2.94 15.84
C ASN A 139 -0.28 -2.36 15.70
N GLN A 140 0.75 -3.18 15.53
CA GLN A 140 2.12 -2.68 15.61
C GLN A 140 2.93 -2.80 14.33
N CYS A 141 2.32 -3.26 13.25
CA CYS A 141 3.03 -3.37 11.99
C CYS A 141 3.06 -2.02 11.29
N LYS A 142 4.23 -1.41 11.28
CA LYS A 142 4.45 -0.19 10.50
C LYS A 142 4.35 -0.49 9.03
N CYS A 143 3.66 0.37 8.30
CA CYS A 143 3.78 0.43 6.86
C CYS A 143 4.76 1.52 6.46
N ILE A 144 5.42 1.33 5.34
CA ILE A 144 6.41 2.26 4.80
C ILE A 144 6.04 2.54 3.36
N LEU A 145 5.82 3.80 3.05
CA LEU A 145 5.69 4.29 1.70
C LEU A 145 6.95 5.07 1.32
N LYS A 146 7.55 4.71 0.21
CA LYS A 146 8.66 5.41 -0.40
C LYS A 146 8.30 5.76 -1.84
N VAL A 147 8.46 7.03 -2.20
CA VAL A 147 8.37 7.48 -3.59
C VAL A 147 9.69 8.13 -3.96
N SER A 148 10.26 7.71 -5.09
CA SER A 148 11.57 8.18 -5.55
C SER A 148 11.63 8.24 -7.06
N GLU A 149 12.57 8.98 -7.60
CA GLU A 149 12.90 9.02 -9.03
C GLU A 149 14.17 8.19 -9.32
N ILE A 150 14.23 7.64 -10.54
CA ILE A 150 15.40 6.96 -11.11
C ILE A 150 15.61 7.37 -12.56
#